data_40804bd3f5389353d59d2d421fc65f53
#
_entry.id   40804bd3f5389353d59d2d421fc65f53
#
_cell.length_a   1.000
_cell.length_b   1.000
_cell.length_c   1.000
_cell.angle_alpha   90.00
_cell.angle_beta   90.00
_cell.angle_gamma   90.00
#
_symmetry.space_group_name_H-M   'P 1'
#
loop_
_entity.id
_entity.type
_entity.pdbx_description
1 polymer ?
#
loop_
_entity_poly.entity_id
_entity_poly.type
_entity_poly.pdbx_seq_one_letter_code
_entity_poly.pdbx_strand_id
1 'polypeptide(L)'
;MRRFRPIVLAAGLSLCLSLPLRSQDSHYWTNQYGTRATLLGGAVIGSVLDLSATYYNPGGLSLIDKPGILIAAKVMQYPRVGLVGGGPESVSLHAFTPGPAPTLLAGTIRLRGLRNHKFAFSYLARQDAKLGVSISETGLRDIFPDAPGEEDFVTQFRLDQKVSEHWFGLTWSYKASKHIGLGVTQYLAVRSHWSTLQESIETRTQANHIAMAFGSRQYSYMHFRTLWKIGVAADFKDLTLGLTLTTPSLDIGGKGTTGMNATLAGLDTDGDGAPDDYLAADYTDGLDSYFQTPFSIAAGMTFKIQKIRIYWSTEWFAAVKPYTVVDAGEFPAQSTGEMLSTDVTHELAPVLNFGMGLEWFYSSRFKGYGSFTTDYSAKKTGTATNLSLTDWDIFHVVTGGELRLNKSSLTLGLGYSFGSRELGQRIGVLPQGGLDGLGDPFQALEFRYAIYKMIIGFAF
;
A
#
# COMPACT_ATOMS: atom_id res chain seq x y z
N MET A 1 30.57 51.32 -5.55
CA MET A 1 30.86 50.83 -4.19
C MET A 1 29.58 50.65 -3.42
N ARG A 2 29.02 49.48 -3.42
CA ARG A 2 27.95 49.07 -2.52
C ARG A 2 28.40 47.76 -1.90
N ARG A 3 28.68 47.82 -0.60
CA ARG A 3 29.02 46.67 0.22
C ARG A 3 27.78 45.82 0.38
N PHE A 4 27.78 44.61 -0.18
CA PHE A 4 26.87 43.54 0.22
C PHE A 4 27.40 42.91 1.53
N ARG A 5 26.55 42.86 2.51
CA ARG A 5 26.81 42.26 3.81
C ARG A 5 26.61 40.74 3.69
N PRO A 6 27.50 39.91 4.21
CA PRO A 6 27.21 38.52 4.43
C PRO A 6 26.35 38.41 5.72
N ILE A 7 25.09 38.17 5.58
CA ILE A 7 24.18 37.85 6.69
C ILE A 7 23.37 36.64 6.21
N VAL A 8 23.41 35.61 7.07
CA VAL A 8 22.47 34.45 7.11
C VAL A 8 22.84 33.29 6.21
N LEU A 9 23.80 32.51 6.61
CA LEU A 9 23.86 31.08 6.25
C LEU A 9 23.91 30.14 7.46
N ALA A 10 23.90 30.67 8.69
CA ALA A 10 23.91 29.85 9.90
C ALA A 10 22.52 29.41 10.41
N ALA A 11 21.43 29.68 9.68
CA ALA A 11 20.07 29.36 10.08
C ALA A 11 19.38 28.26 9.23
N GLY A 12 20.12 27.66 8.26
CA GLY A 12 19.57 26.69 7.31
C GLY A 12 19.71 25.23 7.71
N LEU A 13 20.51 24.88 8.70
CA LEU A 13 20.77 23.47 9.06
C LEU A 13 19.72 22.83 9.96
N SER A 14 18.75 23.59 10.46
CA SER A 14 17.79 23.11 11.49
C SER A 14 16.47 22.60 10.99
N LEU A 15 16.28 22.40 9.69
CA LEU A 15 14.99 21.91 9.20
C LEU A 15 15.20 20.87 8.13
N CYS A 16 15.06 19.63 8.40
CA CYS A 16 14.63 18.66 7.40
C CYS A 16 15.22 17.27 7.53
N LEU A 17 15.09 16.65 8.69
CA LEU A 17 15.28 15.19 8.76
C LEU A 17 13.96 14.41 8.78
N SER A 18 12.87 14.98 8.31
CA SER A 18 11.60 14.27 8.13
C SER A 18 11.25 14.15 6.65
N LEU A 19 11.95 13.29 5.92
CA LEU A 19 11.56 12.95 4.56
C LEU A 19 10.65 11.72 4.54
N PRO A 20 9.51 11.78 3.86
CA PRO A 20 8.49 10.73 3.91
C PRO A 20 8.87 9.53 3.03
N LEU A 21 9.12 8.39 3.65
CA LEU A 21 9.10 7.07 3.01
C LEU A 21 7.63 6.63 2.81
N ARG A 22 7.31 6.09 1.65
CA ARG A 22 5.91 5.94 1.18
C ARG A 22 5.60 4.50 0.78
N SER A 23 4.61 3.84 1.41
CA SER A 23 4.19 2.47 1.11
C SER A 23 2.75 2.40 0.59
N GLN A 24 2.35 1.26 0.00
CA GLN A 24 0.97 0.99 -0.50
C GLN A 24 -0.12 1.03 0.61
N ASP A 25 0.18 1.59 1.74
CA ASP A 25 -0.65 1.59 2.94
C ASP A 25 -1.87 2.51 2.86
N SER A 26 -1.90 3.35 1.85
CA SER A 26 -2.97 4.33 1.60
C SER A 26 -4.12 3.80 0.74
N HIS A 27 -4.09 2.52 0.31
CA HIS A 27 -5.08 1.96 -0.60
C HIS A 27 -5.91 0.86 0.07
N TYR A 28 -7.23 0.90 -0.13
CA TYR A 28 -8.16 0.00 0.53
C TYR A 28 -8.77 -1.06 -0.37
N TRP A 29 -8.82 -0.81 -1.69
CA TRP A 29 -9.49 -1.68 -2.66
C TRP A 29 -8.54 -2.38 -3.64
N THR A 30 -7.24 -2.37 -3.40
CA THR A 30 -6.21 -3.00 -4.26
C THR A 30 -6.42 -4.51 -4.41
N ASN A 31 -6.90 -5.19 -3.37
CA ASN A 31 -7.15 -6.61 -3.35
C ASN A 31 -8.65 -6.91 -3.29
N GLN A 32 -9.11 -7.79 -4.20
CA GLN A 32 -10.46 -8.35 -4.18
C GLN A 32 -10.41 -9.81 -3.74
N TYR A 33 -11.44 -10.27 -3.01
CA TYR A 33 -11.50 -11.57 -2.34
C TYR A 33 -12.60 -12.44 -2.91
N GLY A 34 -12.22 -13.62 -3.41
CA GLY A 34 -13.13 -14.52 -4.11
C GLY A 34 -13.11 -14.31 -5.62
N THR A 35 -13.12 -15.41 -6.39
CA THR A 35 -12.96 -15.38 -7.85
C THR A 35 -14.01 -14.52 -8.54
N ARG A 36 -15.30 -14.71 -8.16
CA ARG A 36 -16.40 -13.92 -8.72
C ARG A 36 -16.31 -12.45 -8.33
N ALA A 37 -16.01 -12.17 -7.06
CA ALA A 37 -15.84 -10.79 -6.59
C ALA A 37 -14.68 -10.10 -7.32
N THR A 38 -13.59 -10.81 -7.61
CA THR A 38 -12.47 -10.27 -8.40
C THR A 38 -12.88 -9.91 -9.82
N LEU A 39 -13.67 -10.76 -10.51
CA LEU A 39 -14.21 -10.46 -11.85
C LEU A 39 -15.20 -9.29 -11.87
N LEU A 40 -15.83 -9.01 -10.73
CA LEU A 40 -16.76 -7.90 -10.53
C LEU A 40 -16.09 -6.68 -9.86
N GLY A 41 -14.74 -6.64 -9.80
CA GLY A 41 -13.98 -5.53 -9.23
C GLY A 41 -14.25 -5.26 -7.75
N GLY A 42 -14.76 -6.25 -6.98
CA GLY A 42 -15.17 -6.05 -5.59
C GLY A 42 -16.54 -5.36 -5.42
N ALA A 43 -17.27 -5.02 -6.50
CA ALA A 43 -18.57 -4.35 -6.47
C ALA A 43 -19.70 -5.30 -6.02
N VAL A 44 -19.51 -6.06 -4.94
CA VAL A 44 -20.40 -7.16 -4.53
C VAL A 44 -21.03 -6.98 -3.14
N ILE A 45 -20.93 -5.81 -2.54
CA ILE A 45 -21.46 -5.53 -1.19
C ILE A 45 -22.98 -5.74 -1.15
N GLY A 46 -23.67 -5.41 -2.24
CA GLY A 46 -25.12 -5.59 -2.39
C GLY A 46 -25.54 -7.02 -2.69
N SER A 47 -24.67 -7.87 -3.22
CA SER A 47 -25.06 -9.21 -3.68
C SER A 47 -23.89 -10.20 -3.59
N VAL A 48 -23.58 -10.63 -2.40
CA VAL A 48 -22.56 -11.66 -2.19
C VAL A 48 -23.21 -13.04 -2.24
N LEU A 49 -22.76 -13.88 -3.15
CA LEU A 49 -23.35 -15.20 -3.41
C LEU A 49 -22.40 -16.36 -3.08
N ASP A 50 -21.29 -16.10 -2.43
CA ASP A 50 -20.31 -17.08 -1.97
C ASP A 50 -19.68 -16.68 -0.62
N LEU A 51 -18.72 -17.45 -0.12
CA LEU A 51 -18.09 -17.22 1.18
C LEU A 51 -17.23 -15.95 1.25
N SER A 52 -17.04 -15.21 0.17
CA SER A 52 -16.47 -13.87 0.23
C SER A 52 -17.37 -12.86 0.98
N ALA A 53 -18.64 -13.26 1.25
CA ALA A 53 -19.54 -12.58 2.16
C ALA A 53 -18.92 -12.33 3.54
N THR A 54 -18.05 -13.22 4.02
CA THR A 54 -17.33 -13.03 5.29
C THR A 54 -16.57 -11.71 5.34
N TYR A 55 -16.13 -11.18 4.19
CA TYR A 55 -15.45 -9.90 4.07
C TYR A 55 -16.37 -8.78 3.54
N TYR A 56 -17.07 -9.00 2.42
CA TYR A 56 -17.81 -7.89 1.78
C TYR A 56 -19.08 -7.52 2.53
N ASN A 57 -19.86 -8.52 2.98
CA ASN A 57 -21.10 -8.29 3.73
C ASN A 57 -21.49 -9.55 4.53
N PRO A 58 -21.13 -9.61 5.81
CA PRO A 58 -21.45 -10.79 6.65
C PRO A 58 -22.91 -11.17 6.70
N GLY A 59 -23.82 -10.19 6.54
CA GLY A 59 -25.26 -10.46 6.47
C GLY A 59 -25.67 -11.34 5.28
N GLY A 60 -24.94 -11.21 4.16
CA GLY A 60 -25.16 -12.02 2.95
C GLY A 60 -24.92 -13.52 3.17
N LEU A 61 -24.04 -13.91 4.11
CA LEU A 61 -23.74 -15.31 4.39
C LEU A 61 -25.01 -16.11 4.76
N SER A 62 -25.92 -15.54 5.51
CA SER A 62 -27.18 -16.23 5.93
C SER A 62 -28.12 -16.52 4.77
N LEU A 63 -28.00 -15.76 3.65
CA LEU A 63 -28.82 -15.89 2.45
C LEU A 63 -28.27 -16.90 1.44
N ILE A 64 -27.03 -17.41 1.61
CA ILE A 64 -26.42 -18.41 0.74
C ILE A 64 -26.98 -19.80 1.10
N ASP A 65 -27.57 -20.53 0.14
CA ASP A 65 -28.23 -21.82 0.40
C ASP A 65 -27.25 -22.95 0.74
N LYS A 66 -26.15 -23.06 0.02
CA LYS A 66 -25.16 -24.15 0.15
C LYS A 66 -23.74 -23.62 0.26
N PRO A 67 -23.39 -22.99 1.37
CA PRO A 67 -22.02 -22.60 1.59
C PRO A 67 -21.14 -23.84 1.86
N GLY A 68 -19.97 -23.89 1.25
CA GLY A 68 -19.00 -25.00 1.38
C GLY A 68 -17.65 -24.49 1.85
N ILE A 69 -16.62 -24.71 1.02
CA ILE A 69 -15.29 -24.15 1.17
C ILE A 69 -15.02 -23.31 -0.08
N LEU A 70 -14.42 -22.16 0.10
CA LEU A 70 -13.97 -21.27 -0.98
C LEU A 70 -12.46 -21.04 -0.83
N ILE A 71 -11.73 -21.32 -1.89
CA ILE A 71 -10.31 -20.99 -2.02
C ILE A 71 -10.18 -20.09 -3.23
N ALA A 72 -9.75 -18.87 -3.03
CA ALA A 72 -9.44 -17.94 -4.11
C ALA A 72 -7.97 -17.57 -4.06
N ALA A 73 -7.31 -17.61 -5.22
CA ALA A 73 -5.91 -17.25 -5.35
C ALA A 73 -5.72 -16.36 -6.58
N LYS A 74 -4.74 -15.47 -6.52
CA LYS A 74 -4.20 -14.78 -7.69
C LYS A 74 -3.14 -15.68 -8.30
N VAL A 75 -3.28 -15.98 -9.58
CA VAL A 75 -2.38 -16.96 -10.22
C VAL A 75 -1.10 -16.32 -10.72
N MET A 76 -1.20 -15.12 -11.29
CA MET A 76 -0.03 -14.36 -11.77
C MET A 76 -0.30 -12.87 -11.69
N GLN A 77 0.71 -12.14 -11.25
CA GLN A 77 0.74 -10.67 -11.30
C GLN A 77 2.06 -10.25 -11.94
N TYR A 78 1.98 -9.33 -12.87
CA TYR A 78 3.14 -8.72 -13.52
C TYR A 78 3.09 -7.21 -13.26
N PRO A 79 3.68 -6.75 -12.14
CA PRO A 79 3.80 -5.33 -11.85
C PRO A 79 4.89 -4.69 -12.73
N ARG A 80 4.60 -3.52 -13.23
CA ARG A 80 5.54 -2.61 -13.88
C ARG A 80 5.51 -1.29 -13.13
N VAL A 81 6.67 -0.88 -12.66
CA VAL A 81 6.86 0.43 -12.05
C VAL A 81 7.89 1.16 -12.90
N GLY A 82 7.53 2.29 -13.46
CA GLY A 82 8.40 3.14 -14.25
C GLY A 82 8.67 4.45 -13.52
N LEU A 83 9.94 4.87 -13.49
CA LEU A 83 10.35 6.22 -13.13
C LEU A 83 10.72 6.92 -14.43
N VAL A 84 10.05 8.02 -14.75
CA VAL A 84 10.27 8.79 -15.97
C VAL A 84 10.77 10.17 -15.59
N GLY A 85 11.93 10.58 -16.12
CA GLY A 85 12.54 11.91 -15.92
C GLY A 85 13.73 11.89 -14.95
N GLY A 86 14.52 12.96 -14.97
CA GLY A 86 15.67 13.17 -14.07
C GLY A 86 17.03 12.68 -14.56
N GLY A 87 17.10 11.97 -15.68
CA GLY A 87 18.36 11.49 -16.27
C GLY A 87 18.18 11.10 -17.73
N PRO A 88 19.26 10.72 -18.43
CA PRO A 88 19.21 10.35 -19.85
C PRO A 88 18.39 9.09 -20.15
N GLU A 89 18.06 8.29 -19.16
CA GLU A 89 17.27 7.06 -19.34
C GLU A 89 16.16 6.92 -18.30
N SER A 90 14.97 6.52 -18.77
CA SER A 90 13.87 6.12 -17.88
C SER A 90 14.17 4.78 -17.24
N VAL A 91 14.17 4.72 -15.91
CA VAL A 91 14.36 3.47 -15.17
C VAL A 91 13.05 2.69 -15.10
N SER A 92 13.00 1.52 -15.72
CA SER A 92 11.87 0.61 -15.64
C SER A 92 12.17 -0.50 -14.64
N LEU A 93 11.42 -0.52 -13.54
CA LEU A 93 11.54 -1.53 -12.51
C LEU A 93 10.53 -2.65 -12.77
N HIS A 94 11.02 -3.85 -12.89
CA HIS A 94 10.19 -5.04 -13.08
C HIS A 94 10.27 -5.91 -11.83
N ALA A 95 9.20 -5.95 -11.05
CA ALA A 95 9.08 -6.91 -9.96
C ALA A 95 8.17 -8.05 -10.43
N PHE A 96 8.75 -9.19 -10.79
CA PHE A 96 7.97 -10.39 -11.10
C PHE A 96 7.78 -11.20 -9.82
N THR A 97 6.52 -11.37 -9.38
CA THR A 97 6.18 -12.28 -8.29
C THR A 97 5.43 -13.47 -8.90
N PRO A 98 6.15 -14.53 -9.32
CA PRO A 98 5.51 -15.72 -9.84
C PRO A 98 4.92 -16.54 -8.70
N GLY A 99 3.71 -17.01 -8.90
CA GLY A 99 3.09 -18.00 -8.04
C GLY A 99 1.68 -17.65 -7.59
N PRO A 100 0.87 -18.67 -7.28
CA PRO A 100 -0.48 -18.47 -6.75
C PRO A 100 -0.37 -17.96 -5.30
N ALA A 101 -0.81 -16.73 -5.06
CA ALA A 101 -0.96 -16.20 -3.70
C ALA A 101 -2.43 -16.35 -3.29
N PRO A 102 -2.75 -17.10 -2.22
CA PRO A 102 -4.11 -17.19 -1.73
C PRO A 102 -4.55 -15.81 -1.24
N THR A 103 -5.66 -15.32 -1.78
CA THR A 103 -6.25 -14.05 -1.34
C THR A 103 -7.37 -14.25 -0.32
N LEU A 104 -8.09 -15.37 -0.44
CA LEU A 104 -9.17 -15.76 0.47
C LEU A 104 -9.22 -17.28 0.59
N LEU A 105 -9.22 -17.75 1.84
CA LEU A 105 -9.67 -19.09 2.21
C LEU A 105 -10.85 -18.92 3.17
N ALA A 106 -12.00 -19.52 2.88
CA ALA A 106 -13.15 -19.46 3.76
C ALA A 106 -13.90 -20.79 3.79
N GLY A 107 -14.49 -21.09 4.92
CA GLY A 107 -15.27 -22.32 5.10
C GLY A 107 -16.38 -22.13 6.12
N THR A 108 -17.45 -22.94 5.97
CA THR A 108 -18.57 -22.92 6.91
C THR A 108 -18.37 -23.87 8.09
N ILE A 109 -18.78 -23.42 9.25
CA ILE A 109 -18.87 -24.23 10.47
C ILE A 109 -20.34 -24.64 10.65
N ARG A 110 -20.62 -25.94 10.61
CA ARG A 110 -21.99 -26.47 10.76
C ARG A 110 -22.26 -26.79 12.22
N LEU A 111 -23.18 -26.02 12.81
CA LEU A 111 -23.69 -26.29 14.15
C LEU A 111 -25.11 -26.85 14.06
N ARG A 112 -25.34 -28.01 14.68
CA ARG A 112 -26.68 -28.68 14.71
C ARG A 112 -27.65 -27.85 15.56
N GLY A 113 -28.90 -27.74 15.12
CA GLY A 113 -29.98 -27.07 15.86
C GLY A 113 -30.16 -25.59 15.57
N LEU A 114 -29.23 -24.90 14.90
CA LEU A 114 -29.30 -23.47 14.64
C LEU A 114 -29.68 -23.18 13.19
N ARG A 115 -30.96 -23.44 12.80
CA ARG A 115 -31.41 -23.39 11.39
C ARG A 115 -31.26 -22.04 10.72
N ASN A 116 -31.44 -20.94 11.44
CA ASN A 116 -31.36 -19.57 10.89
C ASN A 116 -29.96 -18.92 11.08
N HIS A 117 -29.04 -19.63 11.72
CA HIS A 117 -27.70 -19.12 11.99
C HIS A 117 -26.69 -19.84 11.08
N LYS A 118 -25.73 -19.08 10.58
CA LYS A 118 -24.57 -19.61 9.85
C LYS A 118 -23.30 -19.08 10.47
N PHE A 119 -22.31 -19.95 10.52
CA PHE A 119 -20.98 -19.65 11.02
C PHE A 119 -19.96 -19.98 9.94
N ALA A 120 -18.94 -19.15 9.82
CA ALA A 120 -17.84 -19.36 8.88
C ALA A 120 -16.54 -18.87 9.49
N PHE A 121 -15.45 -19.46 9.05
CA PHE A 121 -14.12 -18.91 9.24
C PHE A 121 -13.60 -18.34 7.91
N SER A 122 -12.67 -17.40 7.98
CA SER A 122 -11.99 -16.88 6.82
C SER A 122 -10.56 -16.49 7.13
N TYR A 123 -9.71 -16.60 6.13
CA TYR A 123 -8.36 -16.06 6.07
C TYR A 123 -8.26 -15.16 4.83
N LEU A 124 -7.71 -13.98 5.01
CA LEU A 124 -7.52 -12.99 3.95
C LEU A 124 -6.04 -12.55 3.92
N ALA A 125 -5.42 -12.56 2.77
CA ALA A 125 -4.21 -11.79 2.52
C ALA A 125 -4.62 -10.36 2.14
N ARG A 126 -4.70 -9.48 3.16
CA ARG A 126 -5.19 -8.10 3.00
C ARG A 126 -4.24 -7.24 2.21
N GLN A 127 -2.94 -7.35 2.53
CA GLN A 127 -1.85 -6.75 1.78
C GLN A 127 -0.72 -7.78 1.65
N ASP A 128 -0.04 -7.76 0.53
CA ASP A 128 1.21 -8.45 0.29
C ASP A 128 1.89 -7.73 -0.88
N ALA A 129 2.78 -6.81 -0.52
CA ALA A 129 3.47 -5.96 -1.46
C ALA A 129 4.97 -5.92 -1.14
N LYS A 130 5.77 -6.06 -2.18
CA LYS A 130 7.22 -5.87 -2.13
C LYS A 130 7.60 -4.86 -3.21
N LEU A 131 8.38 -3.87 -2.83
CA LEU A 131 8.97 -2.89 -3.73
C LEU A 131 10.48 -2.92 -3.54
N GLY A 132 11.24 -3.05 -4.61
CA GLY A 132 12.69 -2.90 -4.64
C GLY A 132 13.05 -1.94 -5.77
N VAL A 133 13.80 -0.92 -5.46
CA VAL A 133 14.34 0.06 -6.39
C VAL A 133 15.83 0.16 -6.16
N SER A 134 16.62 0.07 -7.21
CA SER A 134 18.06 0.30 -7.15
C SER A 134 18.48 1.10 -8.38
N ILE A 135 19.08 2.26 -8.15
CA ILE A 135 19.59 3.17 -9.19
C ILE A 135 21.03 3.43 -8.86
N SER A 136 21.90 3.43 -9.87
CA SER A 136 23.30 3.82 -9.75
C SER A 136 23.67 4.64 -11.00
N GLU A 137 24.33 5.74 -10.79
CA GLU A 137 24.89 6.60 -11.84
C GLU A 137 26.36 6.87 -11.57
N THR A 138 27.16 6.88 -12.62
CA THR A 138 28.58 7.24 -12.57
C THR A 138 28.88 8.21 -13.70
N GLY A 139 29.75 9.15 -13.48
CA GLY A 139 30.11 10.12 -14.53
C GLY A 139 31.12 11.15 -14.09
N LEU A 140 31.30 12.13 -14.95
CA LEU A 140 32.07 13.33 -14.69
C LEU A 140 31.08 14.52 -14.64
N ARG A 141 31.14 15.29 -13.57
CA ARG A 141 30.32 16.49 -13.40
C ARG A 141 31.05 17.49 -12.49
N ASP A 142 30.88 18.75 -12.72
CA ASP A 142 31.27 19.81 -11.79
C ASP A 142 30.27 19.78 -10.61
N ILE A 143 30.71 19.18 -9.51
CA ILE A 143 29.89 18.92 -8.32
C ILE A 143 30.12 20.00 -7.27
N PHE A 144 31.34 20.55 -7.22
CA PHE A 144 31.71 21.55 -6.24
C PHE A 144 31.79 22.94 -6.88
N PRO A 145 30.79 23.83 -6.69
CA PRO A 145 30.76 25.16 -7.30
C PRO A 145 31.99 25.99 -6.95
N ASP A 146 32.61 25.78 -5.81
CA ASP A 146 33.76 26.51 -5.32
C ASP A 146 35.12 25.90 -5.73
N ALA A 147 35.09 24.67 -6.32
CA ALA A 147 36.26 24.01 -6.91
C ALA A 147 36.02 23.73 -8.40
N PRO A 148 36.20 24.74 -9.29
CA PRO A 148 35.83 24.60 -10.69
C PRO A 148 36.55 23.45 -11.40
N GLY A 149 35.79 22.56 -12.00
CA GLY A 149 36.25 21.40 -12.76
C GLY A 149 35.26 20.24 -12.67
N GLU A 150 35.51 19.18 -13.45
CA GLU A 150 34.66 17.99 -13.42
C GLU A 150 35.28 16.96 -12.50
N GLU A 151 34.48 16.42 -11.55
CA GLU A 151 34.86 15.35 -10.67
C GLU A 151 34.25 14.02 -11.12
N ASP A 152 34.99 12.92 -10.89
CA ASP A 152 34.45 11.56 -10.97
C ASP A 152 33.45 11.37 -9.84
N PHE A 153 32.20 10.98 -10.14
CA PHE A 153 31.20 10.68 -9.12
C PHE A 153 30.54 9.32 -9.32
N VAL A 154 30.11 8.76 -8.21
CA VAL A 154 29.24 7.59 -8.13
C VAL A 154 28.07 7.93 -7.22
N THR A 155 26.86 7.79 -7.73
CA THR A 155 25.65 7.89 -6.89
C THR A 155 24.93 6.57 -6.86
N GLN A 156 24.39 6.21 -5.69
CA GLN A 156 23.57 5.03 -5.51
C GLN A 156 22.33 5.37 -4.69
N PHE A 157 21.20 4.86 -5.15
CA PHE A 157 19.95 4.91 -4.43
C PHE A 157 19.36 3.50 -4.36
N ARG A 158 19.00 3.06 -3.17
CA ARG A 158 18.37 1.77 -2.95
C ARG A 158 17.21 1.90 -1.99
N LEU A 159 16.05 1.42 -2.41
CA LEU A 159 14.87 1.30 -1.59
C LEU A 159 14.37 -0.14 -1.65
N ASP A 160 14.30 -0.78 -0.51
CA ASP A 160 13.67 -2.09 -0.35
C ASP A 160 12.55 -1.99 0.69
N GLN A 161 11.35 -2.43 0.33
CA GLN A 161 10.22 -2.42 1.24
C GLN A 161 9.35 -3.65 1.05
N LYS A 162 8.85 -4.18 2.17
CA LYS A 162 7.88 -5.28 2.18
C LYS A 162 6.80 -5.02 3.22
N VAL A 163 5.54 -5.12 2.78
CA VAL A 163 4.35 -5.06 3.64
C VAL A 163 3.58 -6.36 3.47
N SER A 164 3.23 -6.99 4.57
CA SER A 164 2.29 -8.10 4.56
C SER A 164 1.26 -7.93 5.67
N GLU A 165 -0.01 -8.15 5.34
CA GLU A 165 -1.11 -8.05 6.28
C GLU A 165 -2.10 -9.18 6.06
N HIS A 166 -2.37 -9.94 7.12
CA HIS A 166 -3.22 -11.12 7.13
C HIS A 166 -4.35 -10.96 8.14
N TRP A 167 -5.57 -11.24 7.71
CA TRP A 167 -6.76 -11.18 8.57
C TRP A 167 -7.36 -12.57 8.75
N PHE A 168 -7.58 -12.97 9.99
CA PHE A 168 -8.24 -14.21 10.37
C PHE A 168 -9.61 -13.88 10.94
N GLY A 169 -10.68 -14.34 10.29
CA GLY A 169 -12.04 -13.96 10.60
C GLY A 169 -12.90 -15.10 11.10
N LEU A 170 -13.74 -14.79 12.08
CA LEU A 170 -14.87 -15.62 12.50
C LEU A 170 -16.15 -14.86 12.23
N THR A 171 -17.03 -15.44 11.42
CA THR A 171 -18.29 -14.83 11.00
C THR A 171 -19.46 -15.54 11.62
N TRP A 172 -20.37 -14.77 12.20
CA TRP A 172 -21.73 -15.18 12.53
C TRP A 172 -22.74 -14.42 11.69
N SER A 173 -23.73 -15.13 11.14
CA SER A 173 -24.80 -14.53 10.34
C SER A 173 -26.14 -15.14 10.68
N TYR A 174 -27.16 -14.29 10.74
CA TYR A 174 -28.54 -14.64 11.10
C TYR A 174 -29.51 -14.29 9.96
N LYS A 175 -30.31 -15.27 9.57
CA LYS A 175 -31.38 -15.08 8.59
C LYS A 175 -32.64 -14.55 9.29
N ALA A 176 -32.79 -13.23 9.34
CA ALA A 176 -33.91 -12.57 10.02
C ALA A 176 -35.25 -12.78 9.28
N SER A 177 -35.23 -12.89 7.95
CA SER A 177 -36.35 -13.26 7.12
C SER A 177 -35.90 -14.02 5.87
N LYS A 178 -36.83 -14.42 5.00
CA LYS A 178 -36.47 -15.03 3.71
C LYS A 178 -35.65 -14.09 2.80
N HIS A 179 -35.72 -12.79 3.05
CA HIS A 179 -35.07 -11.76 2.24
C HIS A 179 -33.95 -11.00 2.98
N ILE A 180 -33.90 -11.04 4.31
CA ILE A 180 -33.01 -10.19 5.11
C ILE A 180 -32.04 -11.07 5.92
N GLY A 181 -30.76 -10.79 5.77
CA GLY A 181 -29.68 -11.37 6.55
C GLY A 181 -28.88 -10.30 7.30
N LEU A 182 -28.56 -10.60 8.54
CA LEU A 182 -27.72 -9.82 9.43
C LEU A 182 -26.44 -10.60 9.71
N GLY A 183 -25.32 -9.94 9.92
CA GLY A 183 -24.10 -10.67 10.24
C GLY A 183 -23.01 -9.80 10.80
N VAL A 184 -22.07 -10.46 11.47
CA VAL A 184 -20.84 -9.85 11.98
C VAL A 184 -19.66 -10.78 11.75
N THR A 185 -18.54 -10.21 11.32
CA THR A 185 -17.25 -10.90 11.29
C THR A 185 -16.31 -10.19 12.23
N GLN A 186 -15.72 -10.93 13.16
CA GLN A 186 -14.59 -10.47 13.96
C GLN A 186 -13.31 -10.90 13.26
N TYR A 187 -12.38 -9.97 13.10
CA TYR A 187 -11.06 -10.23 12.54
C TYR A 187 -9.96 -10.02 13.57
N LEU A 188 -9.00 -10.94 13.57
CA LEU A 188 -7.66 -10.74 14.09
C LEU A 188 -6.78 -10.37 12.90
N ALA A 189 -6.21 -9.18 12.90
CA ALA A 189 -5.32 -8.66 11.86
C ALA A 189 -3.87 -8.69 12.35
N VAL A 190 -2.99 -9.27 11.55
CA VAL A 190 -1.55 -9.34 11.77
C VAL A 190 -0.89 -8.60 10.64
N ARG A 191 -0.07 -7.60 10.97
CA ARG A 191 0.67 -6.79 10.01
C ARG A 191 2.16 -6.89 10.29
N SER A 192 2.95 -7.08 9.25
CA SER A 192 4.40 -6.96 9.25
C SER A 192 4.82 -5.97 8.17
N HIS A 193 5.68 -5.04 8.52
CA HIS A 193 6.22 -4.07 7.59
C HIS A 193 7.70 -3.89 7.85
N TRP A 194 8.48 -3.92 6.79
CA TRP A 194 9.91 -3.70 6.79
C TRP A 194 10.28 -2.78 5.64
N SER A 195 11.15 -1.82 5.90
CA SER A 195 11.65 -0.87 4.90
C SER A 195 13.11 -0.52 5.18
N THR A 196 13.88 -0.41 4.11
CA THR A 196 15.25 0.15 4.13
C THR A 196 15.39 1.10 2.95
N LEU A 197 15.83 2.30 3.22
CA LEU A 197 16.24 3.31 2.24
C LEU A 197 17.71 3.60 2.44
N GLN A 198 18.50 3.57 1.36
CA GLN A 198 19.91 3.93 1.36
C GLN A 198 20.19 4.84 0.18
N GLU A 199 21.01 5.83 0.39
CA GLU A 199 21.56 6.69 -0.67
C GLU A 199 23.02 6.96 -0.37
N SER A 200 23.84 7.03 -1.42
CA SER A 200 25.22 7.47 -1.31
C SER A 200 25.60 8.31 -2.51
N ILE A 201 26.48 9.25 -2.26
CA ILE A 201 27.20 10.02 -3.27
C ILE A 201 28.66 9.95 -2.89
N GLU A 202 29.47 9.43 -3.78
CA GLU A 202 30.90 9.31 -3.60
C GLU A 202 31.58 10.05 -4.76
N THR A 203 32.59 10.85 -4.46
CA THR A 203 33.29 11.62 -5.46
C THR A 203 34.78 11.70 -5.16
N ARG A 204 35.56 11.82 -6.20
CA ARG A 204 37.00 12.08 -6.11
C ARG A 204 37.27 13.52 -6.51
N THR A 205 37.64 14.33 -5.51
CA THR A 205 37.97 15.73 -5.72
C THR A 205 39.21 15.90 -6.63
N GLN A 206 39.40 17.09 -7.21
CA GLN A 206 40.58 17.38 -8.02
C GLN A 206 41.89 17.27 -7.22
N ALA A 207 41.86 17.46 -5.92
CA ALA A 207 42.99 17.21 -5.03
C ALA A 207 43.26 15.71 -4.78
N ASN A 208 42.53 14.83 -5.50
CA ASN A 208 42.60 13.36 -5.38
C ASN A 208 42.22 12.82 -4.00
N HIS A 209 41.37 13.55 -3.28
CA HIS A 209 40.75 13.09 -2.04
C HIS A 209 39.38 12.48 -2.34
N ILE A 210 38.96 11.53 -1.52
CA ILE A 210 37.60 10.98 -1.57
C ILE A 210 36.72 11.83 -0.65
N ALA A 211 35.61 12.32 -1.21
CA ALA A 211 34.52 12.91 -0.45
C ALA A 211 33.28 12.07 -0.61
N MET A 212 32.49 11.94 0.45
CA MET A 212 31.29 11.08 0.45
C MET A 212 30.15 11.64 1.30
N ALA A 213 28.94 11.40 0.83
CA ALA A 213 27.73 11.54 1.60
C ALA A 213 27.00 10.19 1.58
N PHE A 214 26.68 9.65 2.73
CA PHE A 214 25.93 8.41 2.90
C PHE A 214 24.76 8.63 3.85
N GLY A 215 23.58 8.15 3.45
CA GLY A 215 22.36 8.14 4.26
C GLY A 215 21.69 6.78 4.22
N SER A 216 21.28 6.28 5.36
CA SER A 216 20.40 5.11 5.44
C SER A 216 19.34 5.29 6.52
N ARG A 217 18.14 4.80 6.23
CA ARG A 217 17.05 4.71 7.19
C ARG A 217 16.37 3.37 7.05
N GLN A 218 16.13 2.72 8.18
CA GLN A 218 15.45 1.43 8.21
C GLN A 218 14.44 1.37 9.35
N TYR A 219 13.39 0.60 9.14
CA TYR A 219 12.48 0.21 10.20
C TYR A 219 11.85 -1.14 9.91
N SER A 220 11.44 -1.82 10.97
CA SER A 220 10.59 -2.99 10.87
C SER A 220 9.62 -3.04 12.04
N TYR A 221 8.42 -3.57 11.83
CA TYR A 221 7.51 -3.84 12.92
C TYR A 221 6.57 -5.00 12.60
N MET A 222 6.08 -5.65 13.65
CA MET A 222 4.97 -6.58 13.61
C MET A 222 3.92 -6.13 14.62
N HIS A 223 2.66 -6.06 14.18
CA HIS A 223 1.56 -5.53 14.98
C HIS A 223 0.31 -6.40 14.86
N PHE A 224 -0.37 -6.60 15.98
CA PHE A 224 -1.62 -7.35 16.13
C PHE A 224 -2.75 -6.42 16.53
N ARG A 225 -3.92 -6.56 15.89
CA ARG A 225 -5.11 -5.79 16.20
C ARG A 225 -6.38 -6.57 15.90
N THR A 226 -7.50 -6.17 16.49
CA THR A 226 -8.81 -6.75 16.20
C THR A 226 -9.79 -5.69 15.71
N LEU A 227 -10.71 -6.09 14.83
CA LEU A 227 -11.76 -5.23 14.29
C LEU A 227 -12.98 -6.06 13.90
N TRP A 228 -14.12 -5.37 13.69
CA TRP A 228 -15.38 -6.01 13.30
C TRP A 228 -15.91 -5.44 12.01
N LYS A 229 -16.49 -6.33 11.18
CA LYS A 229 -17.36 -5.94 10.06
C LYS A 229 -18.78 -6.38 10.37
N ILE A 230 -19.71 -5.44 10.34
CA ILE A 230 -21.14 -5.65 10.62
C ILE A 230 -21.89 -5.43 9.31
N GLY A 231 -22.70 -6.39 8.90
CA GLY A 231 -23.38 -6.32 7.59
C GLY A 231 -24.85 -6.64 7.65
N VAL A 232 -25.59 -5.95 6.77
CA VAL A 232 -27.00 -6.20 6.48
C VAL A 232 -27.13 -6.44 4.99
N ALA A 233 -27.78 -7.53 4.60
CA ALA A 233 -28.09 -7.85 3.21
C ALA A 233 -29.60 -8.04 3.03
N ALA A 234 -30.16 -7.50 1.96
CA ALA A 234 -31.54 -7.68 1.58
C ALA A 234 -31.63 -8.17 0.13
N ASP A 235 -32.18 -9.36 -0.10
CA ASP A 235 -32.32 -9.97 -1.43
C ASP A 235 -33.77 -10.05 -1.85
N PHE A 236 -34.17 -9.17 -2.76
CA PHE A 236 -35.46 -9.16 -3.42
C PHE A 236 -35.33 -9.76 -4.83
N LYS A 237 -36.49 -9.99 -5.48
CA LYS A 237 -36.54 -10.64 -6.79
C LYS A 237 -35.60 -9.98 -7.82
N ASP A 238 -35.71 -8.65 -7.97
CA ASP A 238 -35.01 -7.91 -9.04
C ASP A 238 -33.93 -6.95 -8.52
N LEU A 239 -33.84 -6.80 -7.20
CA LEU A 239 -32.92 -5.90 -6.52
C LEU A 239 -32.33 -6.57 -5.28
N THR A 240 -31.02 -6.48 -5.12
CA THR A 240 -30.34 -6.84 -3.87
C THR A 240 -29.64 -5.61 -3.31
N LEU A 241 -29.70 -5.40 -2.01
CA LEU A 241 -29.10 -4.27 -1.30
C LEU A 241 -28.18 -4.79 -0.21
N GLY A 242 -27.12 -4.06 0.07
CA GLY A 242 -26.19 -4.36 1.15
C GLY A 242 -25.63 -3.10 1.79
N LEU A 243 -25.46 -3.18 3.10
CA LEU A 243 -24.79 -2.18 3.92
C LEU A 243 -23.77 -2.90 4.82
N THR A 244 -22.58 -2.34 4.95
CA THR A 244 -21.53 -2.88 5.81
C THR A 244 -20.81 -1.77 6.54
N LEU A 245 -20.57 -1.97 7.84
CA LEU A 245 -19.76 -1.10 8.69
C LEU A 245 -18.51 -1.85 9.08
N THR A 246 -17.34 -1.20 9.01
CA THR A 246 -16.09 -1.69 9.59
C THR A 246 -15.72 -0.79 10.76
N THR A 247 -15.51 -1.36 11.95
CA THR A 247 -15.08 -0.56 13.11
C THR A 247 -13.63 -0.13 12.95
N PRO A 248 -13.19 0.95 13.60
CA PRO A 248 -11.78 1.14 13.85
C PRO A 248 -11.20 -0.10 14.53
N SER A 249 -9.93 -0.37 14.29
CA SER A 249 -9.27 -1.48 14.97
C SER A 249 -8.96 -1.14 16.43
N LEU A 250 -9.00 -2.17 17.27
CA LEU A 250 -8.48 -2.12 18.64
C LEU A 250 -7.09 -2.75 18.66
N ASP A 251 -6.18 -2.06 19.30
CA ASP A 251 -4.80 -2.49 19.51
C ASP A 251 -4.73 -3.75 20.41
N ILE A 252 -3.85 -4.68 20.06
CA ILE A 252 -3.48 -5.83 20.90
C ILE A 252 -2.01 -5.70 21.30
N GLY A 253 -1.20 -5.04 20.46
CA GLY A 253 0.20 -4.78 20.66
C GLY A 253 1.09 -5.25 19.51
N GLY A 254 2.33 -4.85 19.57
CA GLY A 254 3.34 -5.21 18.58
C GLY A 254 4.71 -4.71 18.98
N LYS A 255 5.71 -5.13 18.22
CA LYS A 255 7.09 -4.71 18.43
C LYS A 255 7.71 -4.24 17.12
N GLY A 256 8.67 -3.32 17.23
CA GLY A 256 9.36 -2.73 16.11
C GLY A 256 10.79 -2.36 16.41
N THR A 257 11.48 -1.98 15.35
CA THR A 257 12.88 -1.57 15.34
C THR A 257 13.01 -0.39 14.38
N THR A 258 13.80 0.58 14.73
CA THR A 258 14.19 1.69 13.85
C THR A 258 15.69 1.86 13.83
N GLY A 259 16.21 2.44 12.75
CA GLY A 259 17.61 2.81 12.67
C GLY A 259 17.87 3.83 11.58
N MET A 260 18.88 4.63 11.80
CA MET A 260 19.36 5.67 10.90
C MET A 260 20.88 5.74 10.93
N ASN A 261 21.48 6.03 9.79
CA ASN A 261 22.86 6.44 9.68
C ASN A 261 22.96 7.56 8.63
N ALA A 262 23.59 8.66 8.98
CA ALA A 262 23.94 9.74 8.07
C ALA A 262 25.39 10.14 8.29
N THR A 263 26.19 10.12 7.22
CA THR A 263 27.62 10.44 7.25
C THR A 263 27.95 11.36 6.09
N LEU A 264 28.63 12.48 6.37
CA LEU A 264 29.31 13.31 5.39
C LEU A 264 30.79 13.31 5.75
N ALA A 265 31.67 13.18 4.78
CA ALA A 265 33.09 13.24 4.98
C ALA A 265 33.81 13.81 3.77
N GLY A 266 34.74 14.71 4.00
CA GLY A 266 35.56 15.32 2.98
C GLY A 266 34.82 16.31 2.04
N LEU A 267 33.61 16.70 2.37
CA LEU A 267 32.81 17.68 1.65
C LEU A 267 32.90 19.04 2.34
N ASP A 268 33.26 20.09 1.61
CA ASP A 268 33.14 21.48 2.04
C ASP A 268 31.77 21.99 1.57
N THR A 269 30.81 22.07 2.48
CA THR A 269 29.41 22.41 2.15
C THR A 269 29.10 23.87 2.33
N ASP A 270 29.98 24.63 3.01
CA ASP A 270 29.79 26.08 3.25
C ASP A 270 30.81 26.96 2.53
N GLY A 271 31.80 26.35 1.83
CA GLY A 271 32.77 27.05 1.00
C GLY A 271 33.90 27.73 1.81
N ASP A 272 34.14 27.34 3.05
CA ASP A 272 35.19 27.90 3.91
C ASP A 272 36.57 27.27 3.69
N GLY A 273 36.65 26.22 2.89
CA GLY A 273 37.86 25.48 2.53
C GLY A 273 38.23 24.36 3.52
N ALA A 274 37.37 24.08 4.50
CA ALA A 274 37.51 22.96 5.43
C ALA A 274 36.37 21.94 5.21
N PRO A 275 36.62 20.62 5.37
CA PRO A 275 35.55 19.63 5.27
C PRO A 275 34.53 19.73 6.43
N ASP A 276 33.26 19.67 6.12
CA ASP A 276 32.13 19.60 7.07
C ASP A 276 31.80 18.16 7.38
N ASP A 277 32.61 17.52 8.22
CA ASP A 277 32.36 16.14 8.59
C ASP A 277 31.12 16.03 9.51
N TYR A 278 30.18 15.19 9.12
CA TYR A 278 28.95 14.95 9.87
C TYR A 278 28.73 13.46 10.15
N LEU A 279 28.33 13.14 11.38
CA LEU A 279 27.94 11.80 11.79
C LEU A 279 26.70 11.85 12.66
N ALA A 280 25.67 11.11 12.24
CA ALA A 280 24.49 10.84 13.06
C ALA A 280 24.06 9.39 12.84
N ALA A 281 24.07 8.59 13.89
CA ALA A 281 23.66 7.19 13.81
C ALA A 281 22.91 6.78 15.08
N ASP A 282 21.80 6.07 14.89
CA ASP A 282 21.05 5.44 15.95
C ASP A 282 20.43 4.13 15.48
N TYR A 283 20.29 3.19 16.41
CA TYR A 283 19.59 1.93 16.19
C TYR A 283 18.92 1.49 17.48
N THR A 284 17.59 1.38 17.46
CA THR A 284 16.80 0.99 18.63
C THR A 284 15.87 -0.16 18.28
N ASP A 285 15.93 -1.23 19.08
CA ASP A 285 15.16 -2.46 18.94
C ASP A 285 14.15 -2.64 20.08
N GLY A 286 13.15 -3.51 19.89
CA GLY A 286 12.17 -3.87 20.92
C GLY A 286 11.17 -2.77 21.25
N LEU A 287 11.07 -1.73 20.42
CA LEU A 287 10.12 -0.64 20.55
C LEU A 287 8.67 -1.13 20.43
N ASP A 288 7.74 -0.49 21.11
CA ASP A 288 6.34 -0.77 20.93
C ASP A 288 5.86 -0.27 19.57
N SER A 289 5.04 -1.06 18.89
CA SER A 289 4.45 -0.68 17.61
C SER A 289 2.93 -0.58 17.73
N TYR A 290 2.36 0.40 17.04
CA TYR A 290 0.95 0.69 17.00
C TYR A 290 0.48 0.94 15.57
N PHE A 291 -0.61 0.29 15.13
CA PHE A 291 -1.17 0.49 13.79
C PHE A 291 -2.70 0.48 13.81
N GLN A 292 -3.32 1.45 13.12
CA GLN A 292 -4.76 1.64 13.08
C GLN A 292 -5.36 1.27 11.72
N THR A 293 -6.54 0.61 11.75
CA THR A 293 -7.44 0.50 10.61
C THR A 293 -8.56 1.52 10.78
N PRO A 294 -8.90 2.35 9.77
CA PRO A 294 -9.94 3.36 9.89
C PRO A 294 -11.34 2.73 9.99
N PHE A 295 -12.28 3.53 10.50
CA PHE A 295 -13.71 3.26 10.32
C PHE A 295 -14.07 3.32 8.84
N SER A 296 -14.93 2.39 8.37
CA SER A 296 -15.53 2.52 7.04
C SER A 296 -17.03 2.18 7.02
N ILE A 297 -17.71 2.75 6.04
CA ILE A 297 -19.10 2.45 5.72
C ILE A 297 -19.21 2.15 4.23
N ALA A 298 -19.79 1.01 3.91
CA ALA A 298 -19.94 0.54 2.55
C ALA A 298 -21.41 0.25 2.21
N ALA A 299 -21.81 0.64 1.03
CA ALA A 299 -23.13 0.36 0.48
C ALA A 299 -23.02 -0.28 -0.91
N GLY A 300 -23.97 -1.13 -1.24
CA GLY A 300 -24.00 -1.75 -2.56
C GLY A 300 -25.40 -2.15 -2.98
N MET A 301 -25.58 -2.26 -4.30
CA MET A 301 -26.81 -2.73 -4.91
C MET A 301 -26.52 -3.61 -6.13
N THR A 302 -27.46 -4.50 -6.43
CA THR A 302 -27.42 -5.31 -7.64
C THR A 302 -28.77 -5.33 -8.28
N PHE A 303 -28.85 -4.87 -9.53
CA PHE A 303 -30.03 -4.96 -10.38
C PHE A 303 -29.97 -6.24 -11.20
N LYS A 304 -31.05 -7.02 -11.18
CA LYS A 304 -31.21 -8.28 -11.92
C LYS A 304 -32.18 -8.04 -13.08
N ILE A 305 -31.65 -7.92 -14.30
CA ILE A 305 -32.42 -7.60 -15.50
C ILE A 305 -32.27 -8.73 -16.53
N GLN A 306 -33.27 -9.61 -16.64
CA GLN A 306 -33.21 -10.76 -17.57
C GLN A 306 -31.89 -11.56 -17.50
N LYS A 307 -31.04 -11.40 -18.53
CA LYS A 307 -29.76 -12.07 -18.67
C LYS A 307 -28.56 -11.25 -18.16
N ILE A 308 -28.82 -10.12 -17.51
CA ILE A 308 -27.77 -9.18 -17.05
C ILE A 308 -27.96 -8.91 -15.57
N ARG A 309 -26.86 -8.83 -14.84
CA ARG A 309 -26.82 -8.27 -13.50
C ARG A 309 -25.82 -7.12 -13.48
N ILE A 310 -26.27 -6.00 -12.96
CA ILE A 310 -25.45 -4.80 -12.80
C ILE A 310 -25.20 -4.63 -11.31
N TYR A 311 -23.93 -4.56 -10.94
CA TYR A 311 -23.44 -4.41 -9.58
C TYR A 311 -22.90 -3.02 -9.39
N TRP A 312 -23.18 -2.44 -8.24
CA TRP A 312 -22.59 -1.19 -7.80
C TRP A 312 -22.27 -1.28 -6.32
N SER A 313 -21.09 -0.77 -5.95
CA SER A 313 -20.68 -0.65 -4.56
C SER A 313 -19.87 0.62 -4.37
N THR A 314 -19.99 1.19 -3.18
CA THR A 314 -19.15 2.30 -2.71
C THR A 314 -18.76 2.07 -1.26
N GLU A 315 -17.59 2.54 -0.86
CA GLU A 315 -17.10 2.47 0.52
C GLU A 315 -16.37 3.77 0.85
N TRP A 316 -16.81 4.42 1.89
CA TRP A 316 -16.15 5.58 2.47
C TRP A 316 -15.33 5.15 3.67
N PHE A 317 -14.07 5.60 3.71
CA PHE A 317 -13.12 5.39 4.79
C PHE A 317 -12.89 6.71 5.51
N ALA A 318 -12.94 6.70 6.83
CA ALA A 318 -12.68 7.88 7.64
C ALA A 318 -11.19 8.24 7.65
N ALA A 319 -10.90 9.50 7.91
CA ALA A 319 -9.54 9.95 8.15
C ALA A 319 -8.93 9.27 9.39
N VAL A 320 -7.63 9.06 9.36
CA VAL A 320 -6.82 8.70 10.52
C VAL A 320 -5.92 9.89 10.86
N LYS A 321 -6.05 10.39 12.09
CA LYS A 321 -5.22 11.50 12.57
C LYS A 321 -3.76 11.08 12.64
N PRO A 322 -2.80 12.01 12.57
CA PRO A 322 -1.38 11.70 12.74
C PRO A 322 -1.12 10.93 14.04
N TYR A 323 -0.34 9.87 13.93
CA TYR A 323 0.11 9.08 15.08
C TYR A 323 1.45 8.41 14.78
N THR A 324 2.17 8.04 15.84
CA THR A 324 3.43 7.31 15.74
C THR A 324 3.16 5.81 15.73
N VAL A 325 3.68 5.12 14.72
CA VAL A 325 3.59 3.65 14.54
C VAL A 325 4.68 2.95 15.34
N VAL A 326 5.90 3.49 15.32
CA VAL A 326 7.04 3.04 16.12
C VAL A 326 7.69 4.30 16.69
N ASP A 327 7.70 4.41 17.99
CA ASP A 327 8.26 5.56 18.73
C ASP A 327 9.68 5.22 19.20
N ALA A 328 10.67 5.84 18.58
CA ALA A 328 12.08 5.64 18.89
C ALA A 328 12.63 6.67 19.89
N GLY A 329 11.88 7.75 20.08
CA GLY A 329 12.36 8.92 20.81
C GLY A 329 13.39 9.74 20.02
N GLU A 330 13.95 10.74 20.67
CA GLU A 330 14.99 11.61 20.11
C GLU A 330 16.38 11.14 20.53
N PHE A 331 17.36 11.29 19.63
CA PHE A 331 18.76 11.03 19.90
C PHE A 331 19.65 12.18 19.38
N PRO A 332 20.79 12.50 20.01
CA PRO A 332 21.70 13.52 19.52
C PRO A 332 22.59 13.00 18.39
N ALA A 333 22.73 13.77 17.30
CA ALA A 333 23.76 13.53 16.30
C ALA A 333 25.15 13.60 16.95
N GLN A 334 26.02 12.63 16.63
CA GLN A 334 27.32 12.49 17.29
C GLN A 334 28.26 13.66 17.03
N SER A 335 28.20 14.29 15.85
CA SER A 335 29.08 15.40 15.48
C SER A 335 28.56 16.76 15.91
N THR A 336 27.25 16.99 15.91
CA THR A 336 26.67 18.32 16.14
C THR A 336 25.89 18.46 17.45
N GLY A 337 25.44 17.34 18.04
CA GLY A 337 24.53 17.32 19.17
C GLY A 337 23.07 17.71 18.79
N GLU A 338 22.77 17.86 17.52
CA GLU A 338 21.39 18.12 17.05
C GLU A 338 20.48 16.94 17.40
N MET A 339 19.29 17.22 17.93
CA MET A 339 18.32 16.19 18.29
C MET A 339 17.56 15.72 17.05
N LEU A 340 17.64 14.41 16.78
CA LEU A 340 17.04 13.75 15.65
C LEU A 340 16.05 12.69 16.11
N SER A 341 15.10 12.30 15.23
CA SER A 341 14.18 11.19 15.50
C SER A 341 14.10 10.23 14.32
N THR A 342 14.00 8.93 14.64
CA THR A 342 13.73 7.85 13.68
C THR A 342 12.29 7.37 13.76
N ASP A 343 11.39 8.09 14.37
CA ASP A 343 9.99 7.75 14.52
C ASP A 343 9.34 7.37 13.18
N VAL A 344 8.50 6.34 13.24
CA VAL A 344 7.69 5.92 12.10
C VAL A 344 6.28 6.47 12.31
N THR A 345 5.87 7.45 11.51
CA THR A 345 4.59 8.15 11.63
C THR A 345 3.63 7.80 10.50
N HIS A 346 2.32 7.89 10.78
CA HIS A 346 1.27 7.62 9.80
C HIS A 346 0.07 8.55 9.96
N GLU A 347 -0.50 8.96 8.81
CA GLU A 347 -1.70 9.79 8.71
C GLU A 347 -2.45 9.43 7.43
N LEU A 348 -3.79 9.40 7.44
CA LEU A 348 -4.61 9.12 6.28
C LEU A 348 -5.74 10.15 6.13
N ALA A 349 -5.95 10.61 4.91
CA ALA A 349 -7.12 11.40 4.53
C ALA A 349 -8.37 10.50 4.37
N PRO A 350 -9.58 11.06 4.46
CA PRO A 350 -10.78 10.30 4.14
C PRO A 350 -10.85 10.02 2.64
N VAL A 351 -11.34 8.83 2.28
CA VAL A 351 -11.42 8.37 0.88
C VAL A 351 -12.78 7.76 0.61
N LEU A 352 -13.31 8.01 -0.60
CA LEU A 352 -14.50 7.37 -1.12
C LEU A 352 -14.17 6.58 -2.38
N ASN A 353 -14.23 5.27 -2.31
CA ASN A 353 -14.06 4.39 -3.46
C ASN A 353 -15.40 3.90 -4.01
N PHE A 354 -15.46 3.66 -5.31
CA PHE A 354 -16.61 3.06 -5.95
C PHE A 354 -16.23 2.01 -6.99
N GLY A 355 -17.11 1.05 -7.22
CA GLY A 355 -16.96 0.02 -8.21
C GLY A 355 -18.26 -0.32 -8.91
N MET A 356 -18.15 -0.66 -10.18
CA MET A 356 -19.23 -1.16 -11.01
C MET A 356 -18.84 -2.49 -11.63
N GLY A 357 -19.79 -3.43 -11.67
CA GLY A 357 -19.60 -4.74 -12.28
C GLY A 357 -20.79 -5.13 -13.13
N LEU A 358 -20.51 -5.90 -14.17
CA LEU A 358 -21.48 -6.49 -15.08
C LEU A 358 -21.30 -8.00 -15.09
N GLU A 359 -22.37 -8.76 -14.91
CA GLU A 359 -22.44 -10.20 -15.16
C GLU A 359 -23.49 -10.46 -16.24
N TRP A 360 -23.08 -11.11 -17.31
CA TRP A 360 -23.92 -11.43 -18.46
C TRP A 360 -24.08 -12.94 -18.62
N PHE A 361 -25.30 -13.43 -18.53
CA PHE A 361 -25.67 -14.84 -18.71
C PHE A 361 -25.92 -15.12 -20.20
N TYR A 362 -24.85 -15.42 -20.95
CA TYR A 362 -24.97 -15.73 -22.38
C TYR A 362 -25.75 -17.01 -22.60
N SER A 363 -25.43 -18.06 -21.83
CA SER A 363 -26.10 -19.36 -21.88
C SER A 363 -26.18 -19.99 -20.47
N SER A 364 -26.80 -21.17 -20.35
CA SER A 364 -26.80 -21.95 -19.11
C SER A 364 -25.40 -22.43 -18.68
N ARG A 365 -24.45 -22.44 -19.62
CA ARG A 365 -23.07 -22.91 -19.38
C ARG A 365 -22.03 -21.78 -19.34
N PHE A 366 -22.33 -20.63 -19.95
CA PHE A 366 -21.34 -19.55 -20.07
C PHE A 366 -21.88 -18.23 -19.54
N LYS A 367 -21.04 -17.58 -18.70
CA LYS A 367 -21.24 -16.23 -18.21
C LYS A 367 -20.01 -15.37 -18.53
N GLY A 368 -20.26 -14.12 -18.88
CA GLY A 368 -19.24 -13.10 -19.06
C GLY A 368 -19.25 -12.09 -17.90
N TYR A 369 -18.10 -11.49 -17.62
CA TYR A 369 -17.89 -10.49 -16.58
C TYR A 369 -17.10 -9.31 -17.10
N GLY A 370 -17.42 -8.13 -16.60
CA GLY A 370 -16.63 -6.92 -16.79
C GLY A 370 -16.80 -5.99 -15.59
N SER A 371 -15.74 -5.31 -15.19
CA SER A 371 -15.81 -4.38 -14.06
C SER A 371 -14.81 -3.25 -14.16
N PHE A 372 -15.16 -2.16 -13.48
CA PHE A 372 -14.31 -1.00 -13.23
C PHE A 372 -14.37 -0.63 -11.76
N THR A 373 -13.22 -0.30 -11.17
CA THR A 373 -13.12 0.04 -9.74
C THR A 373 -12.08 1.12 -9.52
N THR A 374 -12.37 2.07 -8.65
CA THR A 374 -11.41 3.06 -8.15
C THR A 374 -10.76 2.56 -6.86
N ASP A 375 -9.51 2.92 -6.66
CA ASP A 375 -8.77 2.74 -5.41
C ASP A 375 -7.95 4.02 -5.18
N TYR A 376 -8.65 5.06 -4.70
CA TYR A 376 -8.03 6.35 -4.44
C TYR A 376 -7.08 6.27 -3.28
N SER A 377 -5.98 7.02 -3.37
CA SER A 377 -5.01 7.13 -2.30
C SER A 377 -5.56 7.90 -1.11
N ALA A 378 -5.52 7.30 0.06
CA ALA A 378 -5.85 7.98 1.32
C ALA A 378 -4.66 8.78 1.88
N LYS A 379 -3.54 8.86 1.17
CA LYS A 379 -2.41 9.66 1.61
C LYS A 379 -2.76 11.14 1.56
N LYS A 380 -2.49 11.85 2.65
CA LYS A 380 -2.63 13.30 2.70
C LYS A 380 -1.38 13.97 2.08
N THR A 381 -1.59 14.86 1.12
CA THR A 381 -0.52 15.65 0.50
C THR A 381 0.11 16.62 1.50
N GLY A 382 1.44 16.72 1.50
CA GLY A 382 2.17 17.70 2.34
C GLY A 382 2.39 17.27 3.79
N THR A 383 2.05 16.04 4.18
CA THR A 383 2.31 15.53 5.52
C THR A 383 3.54 14.62 5.57
N ALA A 384 4.29 14.73 6.66
CA ALA A 384 5.49 13.92 6.94
C ALA A 384 5.11 12.51 7.40
N THR A 385 4.36 11.74 6.59
CA THR A 385 4.19 10.32 6.88
C THR A 385 5.30 9.53 6.17
N ASN A 386 6.02 8.73 6.90
CA ASN A 386 7.15 7.96 6.40
C ASN A 386 6.80 6.48 6.10
N LEU A 387 5.52 6.10 6.17
CA LEU A 387 5.04 4.75 5.90
C LEU A 387 4.61 4.52 4.44
N SER A 388 4.06 5.52 3.76
CA SER A 388 3.39 5.31 2.47
C SER A 388 4.28 5.66 1.28
N LEU A 389 4.64 4.67 0.46
CA LEU A 389 5.38 4.85 -0.81
C LEU A 389 4.49 5.24 -1.99
N THR A 390 3.21 4.84 -1.96
CA THR A 390 2.29 5.06 -3.08
C THR A 390 1.22 6.06 -2.68
N ASP A 391 1.19 7.18 -3.37
CA ASP A 391 0.22 8.24 -3.15
C ASP A 391 -0.55 8.63 -4.42
N TRP A 392 -0.49 7.79 -5.44
CA TRP A 392 -1.25 7.95 -6.69
C TRP A 392 -2.54 7.13 -6.65
N ASP A 393 -3.56 7.65 -7.30
CA ASP A 393 -4.82 6.94 -7.47
C ASP A 393 -4.64 5.73 -8.39
N ILE A 394 -5.30 4.62 -8.05
CA ILE A 394 -5.27 3.38 -8.83
C ILE A 394 -6.65 3.11 -9.40
N PHE A 395 -6.70 2.72 -10.66
CA PHE A 395 -7.89 2.28 -11.35
C PHE A 395 -7.73 0.82 -11.76
N HIS A 396 -8.80 0.05 -11.61
CA HIS A 396 -8.82 -1.37 -11.96
C HIS A 396 -9.88 -1.65 -13.01
N VAL A 397 -9.48 -2.35 -14.07
CA VAL A 397 -10.38 -2.90 -15.09
C VAL A 397 -10.20 -4.39 -15.11
N VAL A 398 -11.31 -5.15 -15.02
CA VAL A 398 -11.27 -6.61 -15.06
C VAL A 398 -12.28 -7.12 -16.06
N THR A 399 -11.92 -8.14 -16.81
CA THR A 399 -12.83 -8.87 -17.70
C THR A 399 -12.58 -10.37 -17.61
N GLY A 400 -13.60 -11.17 -17.88
CA GLY A 400 -13.44 -12.62 -17.81
C GLY A 400 -14.71 -13.39 -18.12
N GLY A 401 -14.61 -14.71 -17.95
CA GLY A 401 -15.72 -15.61 -18.17
C GLY A 401 -15.71 -16.82 -17.23
N GLU A 402 -16.89 -17.37 -16.99
CA GLU A 402 -17.10 -18.63 -16.27
C GLU A 402 -17.74 -19.65 -17.20
N LEU A 403 -17.10 -20.79 -17.37
CA LEU A 403 -17.63 -21.94 -18.09
C LEU A 403 -18.07 -23.00 -17.08
N ARG A 404 -19.37 -23.27 -17.04
CA ARG A 404 -19.95 -24.31 -16.20
C ARG A 404 -19.79 -25.67 -16.89
N LEU A 405 -19.10 -26.57 -16.25
CA LEU A 405 -19.00 -27.98 -16.54
C LEU A 405 -20.08 -28.73 -15.72
N ASN A 406 -20.27 -30.02 -15.91
CA ASN A 406 -21.38 -30.76 -15.28
C ASN A 406 -21.54 -30.51 -13.76
N LYS A 407 -20.46 -30.70 -12.99
CA LYS A 407 -20.45 -30.53 -11.52
C LYS A 407 -19.48 -29.48 -11.02
N SER A 408 -18.73 -28.85 -11.95
CA SER A 408 -17.70 -27.89 -11.66
C SER A 408 -17.82 -26.68 -12.55
N SER A 409 -17.13 -25.61 -12.24
CA SER A 409 -16.97 -24.46 -13.13
C SER A 409 -15.51 -24.03 -13.20
N LEU A 410 -15.10 -23.61 -14.41
CA LEU A 410 -13.82 -22.98 -14.67
C LEU A 410 -14.06 -21.50 -14.93
N THR A 411 -13.33 -20.68 -14.21
CA THR A 411 -13.35 -19.22 -14.36
C THR A 411 -11.98 -18.76 -14.84
N LEU A 412 -11.97 -17.94 -15.89
CA LEU A 412 -10.77 -17.28 -16.41
C LEU A 412 -11.03 -15.77 -16.53
N GLY A 413 -10.02 -14.97 -16.16
CA GLY A 413 -10.12 -13.52 -16.26
C GLY A 413 -8.77 -12.85 -16.42
N LEU A 414 -8.83 -11.62 -16.93
CA LEU A 414 -7.71 -10.70 -17.07
C LEU A 414 -8.05 -9.39 -16.34
N GLY A 415 -7.11 -8.90 -15.57
CA GLY A 415 -7.22 -7.62 -14.87
C GLY A 415 -6.06 -6.71 -15.24
N TYR A 416 -6.36 -5.42 -15.32
CA TYR A 416 -5.39 -4.36 -15.49
C TYR A 416 -5.61 -3.29 -14.43
N SER A 417 -4.55 -2.98 -13.68
CA SER A 417 -4.56 -1.91 -12.68
C SER A 417 -3.52 -0.89 -13.07
N PHE A 418 -3.86 0.39 -13.04
CA PHE A 418 -2.97 1.46 -13.49
C PHE A 418 -3.15 2.72 -12.66
N GLY A 419 -2.08 3.51 -12.57
CA GLY A 419 -2.04 4.81 -11.93
C GLY A 419 -0.74 5.51 -12.26
N SER A 420 -0.72 6.83 -12.12
CA SER A 420 0.49 7.64 -12.26
C SER A 420 0.44 8.86 -11.35
N ARG A 421 1.60 9.41 -11.08
CA ARG A 421 1.77 10.67 -10.37
C ARG A 421 3.03 11.39 -10.74
N GLU A 422 2.96 12.70 -10.85
CA GLU A 422 4.11 13.57 -10.89
C GLU A 422 4.73 13.68 -9.48
N LEU A 423 6.01 13.42 -9.37
CA LEU A 423 6.77 13.54 -8.13
C LEU A 423 7.39 14.95 -8.09
N GLY A 424 6.81 15.82 -7.28
CA GLY A 424 7.35 17.17 -7.04
C GLY A 424 8.40 17.23 -5.94
N GLN A 425 8.85 16.11 -5.38
CA GLN A 425 9.74 16.09 -4.21
C GLN A 425 10.80 14.98 -4.33
N ARG A 426 12.00 15.30 -3.88
CA ARG A 426 13.12 14.37 -3.71
C ARG A 426 12.77 13.25 -2.74
N ILE A 427 13.21 12.03 -3.05
CA ILE A 427 13.20 10.89 -2.13
C ILE A 427 14.65 10.68 -1.68
N GLY A 428 14.98 10.99 -0.43
CA GLY A 428 16.34 10.81 0.07
C GLY A 428 16.45 10.98 1.59
N VAL A 429 17.58 10.60 2.15
CA VAL A 429 17.90 10.67 3.59
C VAL A 429 18.93 11.76 3.87
N LEU A 430 19.70 12.17 2.87
CA LEU A 430 20.77 13.15 3.00
C LEU A 430 20.22 14.57 3.20
N PRO A 431 20.89 15.41 4.03
CA PRO A 431 20.52 16.81 4.23
C PRO A 431 20.52 17.60 2.92
N GLN A 432 19.51 18.44 2.69
CA GLN A 432 19.37 19.22 1.45
C GLN A 432 20.41 20.35 1.29
N GLY A 433 20.93 20.89 2.38
CA GLY A 433 21.72 22.14 2.38
C GLY A 433 23.15 22.03 1.85
N GLY A 434 23.70 20.81 1.69
CA GLY A 434 25.06 20.60 1.21
C GLY A 434 25.19 20.07 -0.22
N LEU A 435 24.07 19.83 -0.89
CA LEU A 435 24.01 19.11 -2.16
C LEU A 435 23.30 19.91 -3.25
N ASP A 436 22.99 21.19 -3.02
CA ASP A 436 22.27 22.06 -3.98
C ASP A 436 23.03 22.25 -5.31
N GLY A 437 24.38 22.11 -5.30
CA GLY A 437 25.23 22.14 -6.50
C GLY A 437 25.21 20.83 -7.30
N LEU A 438 24.84 19.71 -6.70
CA LEU A 438 24.88 18.40 -7.36
C LEU A 438 23.79 18.18 -8.39
N GLY A 439 22.77 19.06 -8.46
CA GLY A 439 21.56 18.80 -9.20
C GLY A 439 20.96 17.46 -8.73
N ASP A 440 19.74 17.37 -8.37
CA ASP A 440 19.16 16.14 -7.83
C ASP A 440 19.21 15.00 -8.88
N PRO A 441 20.16 14.05 -8.81
CA PRO A 441 20.26 12.96 -9.78
C PRO A 441 19.07 12.00 -9.69
N PHE A 442 18.27 12.11 -8.62
CA PHE A 442 17.12 11.27 -8.35
C PHE A 442 15.79 12.02 -8.53
N GLN A 443 15.77 13.16 -9.19
CA GLN A 443 14.55 13.90 -9.49
C GLN A 443 13.70 13.15 -10.52
N ALA A 444 12.91 12.19 -10.04
CA ALA A 444 11.91 11.53 -10.86
C ALA A 444 10.74 12.48 -11.12
N LEU A 445 10.42 12.74 -12.38
CA LEU A 445 9.33 13.63 -12.77
C LEU A 445 7.97 12.93 -12.74
N GLU A 446 7.92 11.65 -13.04
CA GLU A 446 6.67 10.88 -13.06
C GLU A 446 6.88 9.43 -12.62
N PHE A 447 6.01 8.97 -11.74
CA PHE A 447 5.90 7.57 -11.35
C PHE A 447 4.73 6.93 -12.10
N ARG A 448 4.98 5.85 -12.84
CA ARG A 448 3.97 5.08 -13.57
C ARG A 448 3.83 3.70 -12.96
N TYR A 449 2.61 3.32 -12.68
CA TYR A 449 2.26 2.04 -12.09
C TYR A 449 1.31 1.29 -12.98
N ALA A 450 1.61 0.02 -13.29
CA ALA A 450 0.74 -0.87 -14.02
C ALA A 450 0.87 -2.30 -13.48
N ILE A 451 -0.25 -2.99 -13.26
CA ILE A 451 -0.27 -4.43 -12.93
C ILE A 451 -1.20 -5.15 -13.89
N TYR A 452 -0.67 -6.18 -14.52
CA TYR A 452 -1.45 -7.17 -15.26
C TYR A 452 -1.70 -8.38 -14.35
N LYS A 453 -2.96 -8.81 -14.27
CA LYS A 453 -3.41 -9.89 -13.39
C LYS A 453 -4.07 -10.98 -14.23
N MET A 454 -3.69 -12.24 -14.04
CA MET A 454 -4.42 -13.39 -14.55
C MET A 454 -5.19 -14.05 -13.41
N ILE A 455 -6.47 -14.29 -13.62
CA ILE A 455 -7.41 -14.84 -12.64
C ILE A 455 -7.82 -16.21 -13.12
N ILE A 456 -7.63 -17.24 -12.30
CA ILE A 456 -8.12 -18.59 -12.56
C ILE A 456 -8.90 -19.06 -11.34
N GLY A 457 -10.06 -19.63 -11.55
CA GLY A 457 -10.90 -20.17 -10.49
C GLY A 457 -11.54 -21.48 -10.86
N PHE A 458 -11.62 -22.38 -9.90
CA PHE A 458 -12.34 -23.64 -9.99
C PHE A 458 -13.35 -23.73 -8.85
N ALA A 459 -14.58 -24.14 -9.16
CA ALA A 459 -15.59 -24.47 -8.16
C ALA A 459 -16.15 -25.87 -8.45
N PHE A 460 -16.37 -26.66 -7.38
CA PHE A 460 -16.84 -28.04 -7.41
C PHE A 460 -18.20 -28.19 -6.75
#